data_a82e68a29555d7b53ac7bc5abc67a5f9
#
_entry.id   a82e68a29555d7b53ac7bc5abc67a5f9
#
_cell.length_a   1.000
_cell.length_b   1.000
_cell.length_c   1.000
_cell.angle_alpha   90.00
_cell.angle_beta   90.00
_cell.angle_gamma   90.00
#
_symmetry.space_group_name_H-M   'P 1'
#
loop_
_entity.id
_entity.type
_entity.pdbx_description
1 polymer ?
#
loop_
_entity_poly.entity_id
_entity_poly.type
_entity_poly.pdbx_seq_one_letter_code
_entity_poly.pdbx_strand_id
1 'polypeptide(L)'
;MQQEYNISDLKPGMYVEEVLNQSGKLKVKSRGLVRTKQAIAALARQGVESVLVDLDKSRVQEEQASEQAQTQAADKSPEQVVRKKTDINLELRKANKLYTEAKNLQFQAFDNMKAGKPIDTQAMKDVADGFIDSVFRNSDALACMTRMRQKDEYLMEHSVNVAIIMTIFAKHLKLERDIIHDLATGALLHDLGKIGVPDPVLNKPGRLSDEEMETMRSHVTLGYNVLKKSGDLSPISIEIVGDHHERLDGTGYPNGKQGEQLSQYARM
;
A
#
# COMPACT_ATOMS: atom_id res chain seq x y z
N MET A 1 25.61 19.22 3.75
CA MET A 1 26.06 20.09 2.65
C MET A 1 24.89 20.37 1.72
N GLN A 2 24.61 21.67 1.44
CA GLN A 2 23.47 22.04 0.60
C GLN A 2 23.95 22.53 -0.75
N GLN A 3 23.28 22.14 -1.85
CA GLN A 3 23.63 22.50 -3.22
C GLN A 3 22.38 22.71 -4.04
N GLU A 4 22.40 23.70 -4.96
CA GLU A 4 21.32 23.96 -5.91
C GLU A 4 21.35 22.97 -7.07
N TYR A 5 20.18 22.45 -7.43
CA TYR A 5 19.97 21.58 -8.59
C TYR A 5 18.83 22.11 -9.45
N ASN A 6 18.99 22.05 -10.77
CA ASN A 6 17.88 22.20 -11.68
C ASN A 6 16.93 20.99 -11.57
N ILE A 7 15.65 21.20 -11.82
CA ILE A 7 14.66 20.11 -11.73
C ILE A 7 14.99 18.94 -12.68
N SER A 8 15.63 19.22 -13.84
CA SER A 8 16.10 18.22 -14.80
C SER A 8 17.22 17.31 -14.26
N ASP A 9 18.00 17.82 -13.31
CA ASP A 9 19.17 17.14 -12.76
C ASP A 9 18.84 16.42 -11.45
N LEU A 10 17.60 16.61 -10.96
CA LEU A 10 17.13 15.98 -9.73
C LEU A 10 16.96 14.48 -9.95
N LYS A 11 17.43 13.69 -8.99
CA LYS A 11 17.36 12.21 -9.04
C LYS A 11 16.56 11.68 -7.86
N PRO A 12 15.88 10.53 -8.03
CA PRO A 12 15.31 9.81 -6.89
C PRO A 12 16.38 9.53 -5.83
N GLY A 13 16.02 9.73 -4.57
CA GLY A 13 16.95 9.63 -3.45
C GLY A 13 17.55 10.97 -3.00
N MET A 14 17.36 12.07 -3.73
CA MET A 14 17.75 13.41 -3.30
C MET A 14 16.75 14.02 -2.33
N TYR A 15 17.26 14.71 -1.29
CA TYR A 15 16.43 15.39 -0.31
C TYR A 15 16.32 16.88 -0.64
N VAL A 16 15.14 17.29 -1.09
CA VAL A 16 14.84 18.70 -1.34
C VAL A 16 14.62 19.42 0.00
N GLU A 17 15.39 20.43 0.28
CA GLU A 17 15.23 21.29 1.46
C GLU A 17 14.32 22.46 1.15
N GLU A 18 14.40 23.05 -0.05
CA GLU A 18 13.62 24.20 -0.47
C GLU A 18 13.51 24.29 -1.99
N VAL A 19 12.40 24.87 -2.49
CA VAL A 19 12.22 25.25 -3.89
C VAL A 19 12.73 26.68 -4.06
N LEU A 20 13.75 26.86 -4.90
CA LEU A 20 14.42 28.16 -5.10
C LEU A 20 13.73 28.98 -6.21
N ASN A 21 13.50 28.36 -7.37
CA ASN A 21 12.89 29.02 -8.52
C ASN A 21 11.68 28.24 -9.04
N GLN A 22 10.64 29.01 -9.37
CA GLN A 22 9.37 28.46 -9.82
C GLN A 22 8.64 29.46 -10.73
N SER A 23 8.18 28.99 -11.89
CA SER A 23 7.37 29.73 -12.85
C SER A 23 5.88 29.36 -12.73
N GLY A 24 5.19 29.79 -11.68
CA GLY A 24 3.77 29.48 -11.52
C GLY A 24 3.06 30.31 -10.46
N LYS A 25 1.70 30.40 -10.56
CA LYS A 25 0.88 31.18 -9.60
C LYS A 25 0.77 30.51 -8.21
N LEU A 26 1.01 29.21 -8.10
CA LEU A 26 0.96 28.46 -6.85
C LEU A 26 2.38 28.24 -6.32
N LYS A 27 2.69 28.75 -5.14
CA LYS A 27 3.98 28.49 -4.49
C LYS A 27 4.00 27.07 -3.91
N VAL A 28 4.82 26.21 -4.51
CA VAL A 28 5.07 24.86 -4.01
C VAL A 28 6.06 24.96 -2.84
N LYS A 29 5.62 24.61 -1.65
CA LYS A 29 6.49 24.41 -0.47
C LYS A 29 6.75 22.90 -0.35
N SER A 30 7.68 22.40 -1.14
CA SER A 30 8.03 20.97 -1.10
C SER A 30 9.35 20.80 -0.34
N ARG A 31 9.31 20.07 0.78
CA ARG A 31 10.49 19.69 1.56
C ARG A 31 10.41 18.19 1.81
N GLY A 32 11.44 17.45 1.44
CA GLY A 32 11.48 16.00 1.69
C GLY A 32 12.30 15.23 0.66
N LEU A 33 12.36 13.91 0.89
CA LEU A 33 13.06 12.98 0.01
C LEU A 33 12.26 12.77 -1.29
N VAL A 34 12.86 13.04 -2.43
CA VAL A 34 12.28 12.74 -3.73
C VAL A 34 12.46 11.25 -4.02
N ARG A 35 11.39 10.49 -4.00
CA ARG A 35 11.47 9.02 -4.04
C ARG A 35 11.38 8.43 -5.44
N THR A 36 10.75 9.12 -6.39
CA THR A 36 10.46 8.57 -7.72
C THR A 36 10.69 9.59 -8.83
N LYS A 37 10.95 9.11 -10.06
CA LYS A 37 10.97 9.96 -11.27
C LYS A 37 9.63 10.66 -11.52
N GLN A 38 8.53 10.05 -11.11
CA GLN A 38 7.18 10.65 -11.24
C GLN A 38 6.99 11.85 -10.32
N ALA A 39 7.56 11.82 -9.09
CA ALA A 39 7.56 12.97 -8.19
C ALA A 39 8.34 14.15 -8.78
N ILE A 40 9.48 13.90 -9.44
CA ILE A 40 10.25 14.92 -10.16
C ILE A 40 9.41 15.51 -11.30
N ALA A 41 8.78 14.67 -12.11
CA ALA A 41 7.91 15.10 -13.19
C ALA A 41 6.69 15.89 -12.70
N ALA A 42 6.17 15.59 -11.52
CA ALA A 42 5.08 16.35 -10.89
C ALA A 42 5.54 17.75 -10.47
N LEU A 43 6.72 17.87 -9.84
CA LEU A 43 7.33 19.18 -9.50
C LEU A 43 7.60 20.02 -10.74
N ALA A 44 8.13 19.42 -11.80
CA ALA A 44 8.36 20.10 -13.08
C ALA A 44 7.04 20.61 -13.71
N ARG A 45 5.97 19.80 -13.68
CA ARG A 45 4.64 20.21 -14.17
C ARG A 45 4.02 21.34 -13.35
N GLN A 46 4.38 21.47 -12.08
CA GLN A 46 3.98 22.57 -11.22
C GLN A 46 4.82 23.84 -11.42
N GLY A 47 5.76 23.81 -12.37
CA GLY A 47 6.60 24.94 -12.72
C GLY A 47 7.83 25.13 -11.86
N VAL A 48 8.25 24.13 -11.08
CA VAL A 48 9.50 24.18 -10.32
C VAL A 48 10.68 24.10 -11.30
N GLU A 49 11.62 25.04 -11.19
CA GLU A 49 12.81 25.14 -12.06
C GLU A 49 14.09 24.75 -11.33
N SER A 50 14.27 25.21 -10.09
CA SER A 50 15.41 24.81 -9.29
C SER A 50 15.06 24.61 -7.81
N VAL A 51 15.83 23.74 -7.16
CA VAL A 51 15.64 23.33 -5.76
C VAL A 51 16.98 23.30 -5.02
N LEU A 52 16.94 23.55 -3.71
CA LEU A 52 18.06 23.35 -2.81
C LEU A 52 18.01 21.91 -2.29
N VAL A 53 19.06 21.14 -2.55
CA VAL A 53 19.20 19.74 -2.13
C VAL A 53 20.16 19.64 -0.95
N ASP A 54 19.76 18.94 0.09
CA ASP A 54 20.63 18.59 1.22
C ASP A 54 21.29 17.23 0.96
N LEU A 55 22.57 17.23 0.61
CA LEU A 55 23.33 16.03 0.27
C LEU A 55 23.52 15.08 1.46
N ASP A 56 23.59 15.61 2.68
CA ASP A 56 23.77 14.80 3.88
C ASP A 56 22.50 14.01 4.24
N LYS A 57 21.33 14.51 3.82
CA LYS A 57 20.04 13.84 3.95
C LYS A 57 19.64 13.03 2.72
N SER A 58 20.38 13.20 1.61
CA SER A 58 20.14 12.49 0.35
C SER A 58 20.64 11.05 0.43
N ARG A 59 19.93 10.12 -0.23
CA ARG A 59 20.26 8.69 -0.32
C ARG A 59 20.44 8.29 -1.78
N VAL A 60 21.21 9.08 -2.53
CA VAL A 60 21.51 8.78 -3.94
C VAL A 60 22.51 7.62 -3.96
N GLN A 61 22.06 6.45 -4.43
CA GLN A 61 22.98 5.36 -4.80
C GLN A 61 23.63 5.74 -6.13
N GLU A 62 24.97 5.72 -6.17
CA GLU A 62 25.74 6.00 -7.38
C GLU A 62 25.42 4.96 -8.47
N GLU A 63 24.67 5.35 -9.48
CA GLU A 63 24.44 4.60 -10.72
C GLU A 63 25.62 4.78 -11.71
N GLN A 64 26.86 4.91 -11.28
CA GLN A 64 28.00 5.14 -12.17
C GLN A 64 28.82 3.89 -12.49
N ALA A 65 28.34 2.67 -12.22
CA ALA A 65 29.10 1.45 -12.53
C ALA A 65 28.43 0.48 -13.52
N SER A 66 27.31 0.83 -14.17
CA SER A 66 26.57 -0.16 -14.97
C SER A 66 26.65 0.02 -16.50
N GLU A 67 27.21 1.11 -17.04
CA GLU A 67 27.28 1.29 -18.52
C GLU A 67 28.56 0.79 -19.19
N GLN A 68 29.60 0.43 -18.46
CA GLN A 68 30.85 -0.08 -19.06
C GLN A 68 31.06 -1.60 -18.95
N ALA A 69 30.09 -2.34 -18.36
CA ALA A 69 30.18 -3.81 -18.20
C ALA A 69 29.32 -4.62 -19.17
N GLN A 70 28.67 -4.00 -20.15
CA GLN A 70 27.72 -4.71 -21.06
C GLN A 70 28.37 -5.28 -22.33
N THR A 71 29.70 -5.22 -22.50
CA THR A 71 30.32 -5.72 -23.75
C THR A 71 31.19 -6.97 -23.59
N GLN A 72 31.31 -7.58 -22.42
CA GLN A 72 32.04 -8.87 -22.28
C GLN A 72 31.44 -9.71 -21.16
N ALA A 73 30.41 -10.48 -21.43
CA ALA A 73 30.13 -11.79 -20.82
C ALA A 73 28.77 -12.35 -21.29
N ALA A 74 28.76 -12.90 -22.48
CA ALA A 74 27.88 -14.03 -22.76
C ALA A 74 28.46 -15.23 -22.01
N ASP A 75 27.60 -15.88 -21.24
CA ASP A 75 27.80 -17.14 -20.53
C ASP A 75 28.23 -17.07 -19.05
N LYS A 76 27.27 -16.69 -18.19
CA LYS A 76 27.12 -17.22 -16.80
C LYS A 76 25.69 -17.02 -16.34
N SER A 77 25.02 -18.10 -15.92
CA SER A 77 23.71 -18.10 -15.28
C SER A 77 23.61 -17.04 -14.18
N PRO A 78 22.45 -16.37 -14.00
CA PRO A 78 22.32 -15.33 -13.00
C PRO A 78 22.44 -15.94 -11.60
N GLU A 79 23.57 -15.78 -10.95
CA GLU A 79 23.66 -15.94 -9.50
C GLU A 79 22.65 -14.95 -8.86
N GLN A 80 21.68 -15.51 -8.18
CA GLN A 80 20.76 -14.74 -7.35
C GLN A 80 21.59 -13.96 -6.33
N VAL A 81 21.65 -12.64 -6.47
CA VAL A 81 22.16 -11.75 -5.43
C VAL A 81 21.21 -11.88 -4.23
N VAL A 82 21.54 -12.79 -3.33
CA VAL A 82 20.84 -12.93 -2.04
C VAL A 82 21.14 -11.67 -1.23
N ARG A 83 20.26 -10.68 -1.35
CA ARG A 83 20.32 -9.50 -0.45
C ARG A 83 20.22 -10.03 0.96
N LYS A 84 21.27 -9.81 1.79
CA LYS A 84 21.28 -10.20 3.21
C LYS A 84 20.01 -9.67 3.88
N LYS A 85 19.15 -10.60 4.36
CA LYS A 85 17.97 -10.23 5.17
C LYS A 85 18.45 -9.43 6.38
N THR A 86 17.74 -8.38 6.73
CA THR A 86 17.96 -7.67 8.00
C THR A 86 17.75 -8.65 9.16
N ASP A 87 18.52 -8.46 10.24
CA ASP A 87 18.35 -9.27 11.45
C ASP A 87 16.88 -9.28 11.91
N ILE A 88 16.36 -10.47 12.16
CA ILE A 88 14.95 -10.67 12.49
C ILE A 88 14.54 -9.93 13.76
N ASN A 89 15.39 -9.87 14.78
CA ASN A 89 15.06 -9.22 16.06
C ASN A 89 14.95 -7.70 15.92
N LEU A 90 15.79 -7.13 15.06
CA LEU A 90 15.72 -5.70 14.74
C LEU A 90 14.45 -5.38 13.94
N GLU A 91 14.12 -6.22 12.97
CA GLU A 91 12.93 -6.00 12.13
C GLU A 91 11.62 -6.29 12.88
N LEU A 92 11.59 -7.27 13.81
CA LEU A 92 10.43 -7.57 14.65
C LEU A 92 9.95 -6.35 15.45
N ARG A 93 10.87 -5.55 16.00
CA ARG A 93 10.49 -4.34 16.75
C ARG A 93 9.80 -3.32 15.83
N LYS A 94 10.30 -3.15 14.61
CA LYS A 94 9.72 -2.24 13.61
C LYS A 94 8.37 -2.78 13.11
N ALA A 95 8.31 -4.07 12.83
CA ALA A 95 7.09 -4.76 12.40
C ALA A 95 5.98 -4.64 13.44
N ASN A 96 6.29 -4.83 14.73
CA ASN A 96 5.31 -4.69 15.81
C ASN A 96 4.76 -3.25 15.91
N LYS A 97 5.63 -2.24 15.80
CA LYS A 97 5.18 -0.84 15.80
C LYS A 97 4.24 -0.57 14.61
N LEU A 98 4.65 -0.98 13.43
CA LEU A 98 3.89 -0.79 12.19
C LEU A 98 2.55 -1.55 12.23
N TYR A 99 2.53 -2.77 12.77
CA TYR A 99 1.31 -3.56 12.96
C TYR A 99 0.32 -2.87 13.91
N THR A 100 0.82 -2.33 15.03
CA THR A 100 0.00 -1.57 15.99
C THR A 100 -0.56 -0.29 15.36
N GLU A 101 0.26 0.43 14.59
CA GLU A 101 -0.15 1.63 13.87
C GLU A 101 -1.25 1.30 12.84
N ALA A 102 -1.08 0.24 12.06
CA ALA A 102 -2.08 -0.24 11.11
C ALA A 102 -3.42 -0.57 11.79
N LYS A 103 -3.40 -1.27 12.93
CA LYS A 103 -4.62 -1.56 13.71
C LYS A 103 -5.31 -0.28 14.17
N ASN A 104 -4.57 0.66 14.71
CA ASN A 104 -5.13 1.94 15.18
C ASN A 104 -5.80 2.72 14.04
N LEU A 105 -5.18 2.72 12.85
CA LEU A 105 -5.78 3.34 11.67
C LEU A 105 -7.05 2.62 11.20
N GLN A 106 -7.10 1.30 11.30
CA GLN A 106 -8.35 0.56 11.04
C GLN A 106 -9.46 1.00 11.99
N PHE A 107 -9.20 1.08 13.31
CA PHE A 107 -10.19 1.59 14.28
C PHE A 107 -10.66 2.99 13.91
N GLN A 108 -9.74 3.91 13.61
CA GLN A 108 -10.08 5.28 13.20
C GLN A 108 -10.93 5.32 11.93
N ALA A 109 -10.61 4.48 10.93
CA ALA A 109 -11.38 4.41 9.69
C ALA A 109 -12.80 3.92 9.93
N PHE A 110 -12.98 2.91 10.80
CA PHE A 110 -14.30 2.44 11.22
C PHE A 110 -15.09 3.51 11.96
N ASP A 111 -14.48 4.18 12.93
CA ASP A 111 -15.13 5.26 13.68
C ASP A 111 -15.52 6.44 12.79
N ASN A 112 -14.63 6.82 11.86
CA ASN A 112 -14.92 7.88 10.89
C ASN A 112 -16.08 7.49 9.98
N MET A 113 -16.08 6.29 9.44
CA MET A 113 -17.16 5.81 8.58
C MET A 113 -18.50 5.75 9.33
N LYS A 114 -18.52 5.27 10.60
CA LYS A 114 -19.70 5.26 11.47
C LYS A 114 -20.23 6.66 11.74
N ALA A 115 -19.33 7.63 11.85
CA ALA A 115 -19.68 9.03 12.08
C ALA A 115 -19.98 9.80 10.77
N GLY A 116 -19.97 9.14 9.60
CA GLY A 116 -20.13 9.79 8.29
C GLY A 116 -19.00 10.75 7.92
N LYS A 117 -17.82 10.59 8.53
CA LYS A 117 -16.63 11.40 8.27
C LYS A 117 -15.78 10.78 7.16
N PRO A 118 -14.95 11.57 6.48
CA PRO A 118 -13.98 11.07 5.49
C PRO A 118 -13.01 10.07 6.11
N ILE A 119 -12.61 9.07 5.31
CA ILE A 119 -11.58 8.10 5.66
C ILE A 119 -10.23 8.66 5.23
N ASP A 120 -9.22 8.57 6.09
CA ASP A 120 -7.85 8.94 5.74
C ASP A 120 -7.21 7.84 4.89
N THR A 121 -7.47 7.89 3.58
CA THR A 121 -6.91 6.95 2.60
C THR A 121 -5.40 7.13 2.45
N GLN A 122 -4.86 8.35 2.71
CA GLN A 122 -3.42 8.58 2.62
C GLN A 122 -2.67 7.86 3.75
N ALA A 123 -3.17 7.90 4.98
CA ALA A 123 -2.59 7.15 6.09
C ALA A 123 -2.58 5.63 5.81
N MET A 124 -3.62 5.09 5.16
CA MET A 124 -3.65 3.69 4.73
C MET A 124 -2.59 3.36 3.68
N LYS A 125 -2.37 4.26 2.71
CA LYS A 125 -1.30 4.13 1.70
C LYS A 125 0.08 4.17 2.35
N ASP A 126 0.30 5.05 3.33
CA ASP A 126 1.57 5.16 4.04
C ASP A 126 1.88 3.88 4.85
N VAL A 127 0.87 3.25 5.45
CA VAL A 127 0.99 1.94 6.10
C VAL A 127 1.33 0.84 5.09
N ALA A 128 0.68 0.83 3.91
CA ALA A 128 1.00 -0.12 2.85
C ALA A 128 2.46 0.00 2.40
N ASP A 129 2.98 1.22 2.23
CA ASP A 129 4.41 1.46 1.97
C ASP A 129 5.30 0.92 3.09
N GLY A 130 4.90 1.11 4.35
CA GLY A 130 5.59 0.55 5.50
C GLY A 130 5.64 -0.98 5.48
N PHE A 131 4.55 -1.65 5.10
CA PHE A 131 4.51 -3.12 4.93
C PHE A 131 5.46 -3.57 3.84
N ILE A 132 5.45 -2.90 2.68
CA ILE A 132 6.36 -3.20 1.57
C ILE A 132 7.80 -3.10 2.03
N ASP A 133 8.18 -1.98 2.64
CA ASP A 133 9.54 -1.75 3.11
C ASP A 133 9.99 -2.82 4.12
N SER A 134 9.13 -3.18 5.08
CA SER A 134 9.41 -4.22 6.06
C SER A 134 9.55 -5.60 5.39
N VAL A 135 8.60 -5.96 4.51
CA VAL A 135 8.62 -7.23 3.77
C VAL A 135 9.87 -7.34 2.90
N PHE A 136 10.32 -6.25 2.27
CA PHE A 136 11.53 -6.27 1.44
C PHE A 136 12.81 -6.38 2.29
N ARG A 137 12.84 -5.86 3.53
CA ARG A 137 13.95 -6.07 4.46
C ARG A 137 13.95 -7.48 5.06
N ASN A 138 12.83 -7.91 5.63
CA ASN A 138 12.65 -9.28 6.16
C ASN A 138 11.15 -9.61 6.31
N SER A 139 10.62 -10.41 5.38
CA SER A 139 9.21 -10.79 5.36
C SER A 139 8.75 -11.58 6.59
N ASP A 140 9.70 -12.30 7.24
CA ASP A 140 9.35 -13.18 8.36
C ASP A 140 8.89 -12.39 9.59
N ALA A 141 9.36 -11.14 9.74
CA ALA A 141 8.99 -10.28 10.86
C ALA A 141 7.49 -9.92 10.85
N LEU A 142 6.96 -9.43 9.72
CA LEU A 142 5.53 -9.15 9.59
C LEU A 142 4.69 -10.44 9.57
N ALA A 143 5.20 -11.52 8.95
CA ALA A 143 4.54 -12.82 9.00
C ALA A 143 4.37 -13.35 10.43
N CYS A 144 5.32 -13.10 11.33
CA CYS A 144 5.17 -13.42 12.75
C CYS A 144 4.03 -12.62 13.41
N MET A 145 3.87 -11.33 13.06
CA MET A 145 2.81 -10.49 13.63
C MET A 145 1.41 -11.02 13.32
N THR A 146 1.17 -11.58 12.13
CA THR A 146 -0.14 -12.12 11.75
C THR A 146 -0.60 -13.30 12.59
N ARG A 147 0.30 -13.91 13.36
CA ARG A 147 -0.01 -15.03 14.28
C ARG A 147 -0.32 -14.58 15.71
N MET A 148 -0.05 -13.34 16.05
CA MET A 148 -0.30 -12.77 17.37
C MET A 148 -1.73 -12.23 17.43
N ARG A 149 -2.70 -13.10 17.78
CA ARG A 149 -4.13 -12.73 17.81
C ARG A 149 -4.52 -12.22 19.20
N GLN A 150 -5.30 -11.13 19.24
CA GLN A 150 -6.05 -10.70 20.41
C GLN A 150 -7.53 -11.02 20.22
N LYS A 151 -8.19 -11.52 21.29
CA LYS A 151 -9.50 -12.18 21.20
C LYS A 151 -10.64 -11.23 20.78
N ASP A 152 -10.50 -9.92 21.04
CA ASP A 152 -11.60 -8.94 20.92
C ASP A 152 -11.43 -7.98 19.73
N GLU A 153 -10.36 -8.10 18.93
CA GLU A 153 -10.03 -7.17 17.83
C GLU A 153 -10.05 -7.83 16.44
N TYR A 154 -10.79 -8.93 16.31
CA TYR A 154 -10.72 -9.83 15.14
C TYR A 154 -10.90 -9.10 13.80
N LEU A 155 -11.84 -8.17 13.69
CA LEU A 155 -12.17 -7.53 12.41
C LEU A 155 -11.03 -6.62 11.92
N MET A 156 -10.42 -5.83 12.83
CA MET A 156 -9.31 -4.93 12.50
C MET A 156 -8.02 -5.69 12.23
N GLU A 157 -7.76 -6.71 13.03
CA GLU A 157 -6.61 -7.59 12.81
C GLU A 157 -6.72 -8.36 11.50
N HIS A 158 -7.93 -8.74 11.08
CA HIS A 158 -8.17 -9.46 9.84
C HIS A 158 -7.66 -8.67 8.63
N SER A 159 -8.11 -7.43 8.44
CA SER A 159 -7.71 -6.60 7.30
C SER A 159 -6.20 -6.31 7.28
N VAL A 160 -5.60 -6.05 8.45
CA VAL A 160 -4.15 -5.87 8.58
C VAL A 160 -3.40 -7.15 8.18
N ASN A 161 -3.85 -8.31 8.67
CA ASN A 161 -3.23 -9.59 8.36
C ASN A 161 -3.35 -9.94 6.87
N VAL A 162 -4.50 -9.71 6.26
CA VAL A 162 -4.72 -9.92 4.81
C VAL A 162 -3.76 -9.03 4.02
N ALA A 163 -3.63 -7.74 4.37
CA ALA A 163 -2.73 -6.83 3.68
C ALA A 163 -1.25 -7.24 3.79
N ILE A 164 -0.81 -7.72 4.97
CA ILE A 164 0.55 -8.24 5.15
C ILE A 164 0.79 -9.48 4.29
N ILE A 165 -0.15 -10.45 4.31
CA ILE A 165 -0.03 -11.68 3.51
C ILE A 165 -0.05 -11.35 2.02
N MET A 166 -0.93 -10.45 1.59
CA MET A 166 -1.00 -9.96 0.21
C MET A 166 0.34 -9.35 -0.23
N THR A 167 0.95 -8.50 0.61
CA THR A 167 2.26 -7.88 0.34
C THR A 167 3.36 -8.92 0.18
N ILE A 168 3.39 -9.94 1.05
CA ILE A 168 4.37 -11.05 1.00
C ILE A 168 4.16 -11.86 -0.28
N PHE A 169 2.92 -12.20 -0.61
CA PHE A 169 2.56 -12.99 -1.77
C PHE A 169 2.87 -12.24 -3.08
N ALA A 170 2.49 -10.97 -3.18
CA ALA A 170 2.77 -10.13 -4.34
C ALA A 170 4.29 -9.95 -4.57
N LYS A 171 5.08 -9.78 -3.49
CA LYS A 171 6.55 -9.81 -3.57
C LYS A 171 7.07 -11.15 -4.09
N HIS A 172 6.52 -12.27 -3.62
CA HIS A 172 6.90 -13.62 -4.08
C HIS A 172 6.65 -13.79 -5.57
N LEU A 173 5.54 -13.25 -6.07
CA LEU A 173 5.20 -13.21 -7.50
C LEU A 173 6.05 -12.21 -8.28
N LYS A 174 6.94 -11.45 -7.64
CA LYS A 174 7.81 -10.42 -8.23
C LYS A 174 7.03 -9.31 -8.94
N LEU A 175 5.87 -8.96 -8.43
CA LEU A 175 5.10 -7.83 -8.94
C LEU A 175 5.83 -6.52 -8.68
N GLU A 176 5.56 -5.53 -9.53
CA GLU A 176 6.11 -4.17 -9.38
C GLU A 176 5.65 -3.54 -8.07
N ARG A 177 6.51 -2.67 -7.48
CA ARG A 177 6.25 -2.07 -6.17
C ARG A 177 4.91 -1.32 -6.11
N ASP A 178 4.58 -0.59 -7.18
CA ASP A 178 3.33 0.20 -7.24
C ASP A 178 2.10 -0.72 -7.23
N ILE A 179 2.17 -1.87 -7.90
CA ILE A 179 1.12 -2.90 -7.86
C ILE A 179 1.00 -3.50 -6.45
N ILE A 180 2.12 -3.81 -5.81
CA ILE A 180 2.11 -4.34 -4.43
C ILE A 180 1.48 -3.33 -3.47
N HIS A 181 1.78 -2.04 -3.65
CA HIS A 181 1.20 -0.96 -2.87
C HIS A 181 -0.31 -0.87 -3.03
N ASP A 182 -0.80 -0.94 -4.25
CA ASP A 182 -2.23 -0.90 -4.56
C ASP A 182 -2.98 -2.11 -3.99
N LEU A 183 -2.39 -3.32 -4.10
CA LEU A 183 -2.91 -4.54 -3.53
C LEU A 183 -2.98 -4.47 -1.99
N ALA A 184 -1.92 -4.02 -1.34
CA ALA A 184 -1.87 -3.88 0.11
C ALA A 184 -2.88 -2.85 0.62
N THR A 185 -3.02 -1.72 -0.08
CA THR A 185 -4.01 -0.68 0.23
C THR A 185 -5.43 -1.20 0.08
N GLY A 186 -5.75 -1.89 -1.02
CA GLY A 186 -7.05 -2.52 -1.22
C GLY A 186 -7.37 -3.54 -0.14
N ALA A 187 -6.38 -4.37 0.23
CA ALA A 187 -6.52 -5.38 1.28
C ALA A 187 -6.72 -4.76 2.68
N LEU A 188 -6.10 -3.61 3.00
CA LEU A 188 -6.40 -2.88 4.23
C LEU A 188 -7.85 -2.40 4.30
N LEU A 189 -8.45 -2.07 3.17
CA LEU A 189 -9.75 -1.40 3.09
C LEU A 189 -10.91 -2.34 2.71
N HIS A 190 -10.65 -3.62 2.34
CA HIS A 190 -11.65 -4.50 1.72
C HIS A 190 -12.89 -4.70 2.57
N ASP A 191 -12.73 -4.81 3.87
CA ASP A 191 -13.77 -5.13 4.85
C ASP A 191 -14.38 -3.89 5.54
N LEU A 192 -13.98 -2.69 5.15
CA LEU A 192 -14.42 -1.45 5.81
C LEU A 192 -15.94 -1.29 5.79
N GLY A 193 -16.61 -1.79 4.76
CA GLY A 193 -18.07 -1.74 4.66
C GLY A 193 -18.83 -2.55 5.73
N LYS A 194 -18.16 -3.43 6.47
CA LYS A 194 -18.78 -4.18 7.59
C LYS A 194 -19.32 -3.27 8.69
N ILE A 195 -18.84 -2.03 8.79
CA ILE A 195 -19.39 -1.04 9.72
C ILE A 195 -20.86 -0.70 9.44
N GLY A 196 -21.32 -0.86 8.20
CA GLY A 196 -22.72 -0.67 7.81
C GLY A 196 -23.61 -1.88 8.06
N VAL A 197 -23.04 -3.01 8.47
CA VAL A 197 -23.81 -4.22 8.83
C VAL A 197 -24.31 -4.06 10.28
N PRO A 198 -25.60 -4.31 10.55
CA PRO A 198 -26.12 -4.22 11.91
C PRO A 198 -25.40 -5.14 12.90
N ASP A 199 -25.08 -4.64 14.09
CA ASP A 199 -24.35 -5.38 15.13
C ASP A 199 -24.95 -6.76 15.44
N PRO A 200 -26.27 -6.97 15.49
CA PRO A 200 -26.84 -8.31 15.73
C PRO A 200 -26.51 -9.35 14.64
N VAL A 201 -26.26 -8.88 13.39
CA VAL A 201 -25.85 -9.73 12.28
C VAL A 201 -24.34 -9.90 12.27
N LEU A 202 -23.60 -8.79 12.42
CA LEU A 202 -22.14 -8.78 12.38
C LEU A 202 -21.52 -9.64 13.49
N ASN A 203 -22.07 -9.56 14.71
CA ASN A 203 -21.54 -10.22 15.90
C ASN A 203 -22.38 -11.45 16.32
N LYS A 204 -23.23 -11.98 15.44
CA LYS A 204 -24.07 -13.12 15.76
C LYS A 204 -23.24 -14.36 16.09
N PRO A 205 -23.39 -14.97 17.30
CA PRO A 205 -22.78 -16.23 17.58
C PRO A 205 -23.49 -17.37 16.84
N GLY A 206 -22.84 -17.97 15.85
CA GLY A 206 -23.39 -19.09 15.08
C GLY A 206 -23.64 -18.79 13.61
N ARG A 207 -24.49 -19.59 12.99
CA ARG A 207 -24.79 -19.42 11.56
C ARG A 207 -25.79 -18.29 11.33
N LEU A 208 -25.56 -17.51 10.27
CA LEU A 208 -26.51 -16.52 9.76
C LEU A 208 -27.66 -17.24 9.03
N SER A 209 -28.89 -16.70 9.11
CA SER A 209 -29.96 -17.07 8.20
C SER A 209 -29.67 -16.55 6.78
N ASP A 210 -30.49 -16.94 5.79
CA ASP A 210 -30.27 -16.47 4.42
C ASP A 210 -30.46 -14.95 4.32
N GLU A 211 -31.43 -14.35 5.04
CA GLU A 211 -31.66 -12.91 5.08
C GLU A 211 -30.52 -12.17 5.79
N GLU A 212 -30.00 -12.74 6.89
CA GLU A 212 -28.85 -12.19 7.59
C GLU A 212 -27.57 -12.29 6.74
N MET A 213 -27.44 -13.38 5.97
CA MET A 213 -26.32 -13.55 5.05
C MET A 213 -26.38 -12.51 3.93
N GLU A 214 -27.55 -12.22 3.38
CA GLU A 214 -27.72 -11.16 2.39
C GLU A 214 -27.36 -9.79 2.97
N THR A 215 -27.77 -9.52 4.21
CA THR A 215 -27.37 -8.32 4.95
C THR A 215 -25.86 -8.27 5.14
N MET A 216 -25.22 -9.38 5.51
CA MET A 216 -23.76 -9.46 5.64
C MET A 216 -23.05 -9.19 4.30
N ARG A 217 -23.53 -9.75 3.19
CA ARG A 217 -22.95 -9.55 1.85
C ARG A 217 -22.96 -8.10 1.40
N SER A 218 -23.89 -7.29 1.90
CA SER A 218 -23.99 -5.86 1.56
C SER A 218 -22.75 -5.06 1.90
N HIS A 219 -21.87 -5.54 2.83
CA HIS A 219 -20.65 -4.83 3.20
C HIS A 219 -19.74 -4.55 2.01
N VAL A 220 -19.69 -5.45 1.01
CA VAL A 220 -18.86 -5.26 -0.19
C VAL A 220 -19.30 -4.02 -0.95
N THR A 221 -20.61 -3.93 -1.25
CA THR A 221 -21.18 -2.78 -1.97
C THR A 221 -21.10 -1.50 -1.16
N LEU A 222 -21.32 -1.56 0.15
CA LEU A 222 -21.19 -0.39 1.05
C LEU A 222 -19.75 0.15 1.06
N GLY A 223 -18.76 -0.72 1.28
CA GLY A 223 -17.34 -0.34 1.27
C GLY A 223 -16.91 0.22 -0.09
N TYR A 224 -17.25 -0.47 -1.17
CA TYR A 224 -16.97 -0.03 -2.54
C TYR A 224 -17.52 1.36 -2.83
N ASN A 225 -18.78 1.62 -2.51
CA ASN A 225 -19.43 2.90 -2.80
C ASN A 225 -18.80 4.07 -2.02
N VAL A 226 -18.44 3.84 -0.76
CA VAL A 226 -17.79 4.88 0.08
C VAL A 226 -16.38 5.18 -0.45
N LEU A 227 -15.59 4.15 -0.70
CA LEU A 227 -14.19 4.31 -1.12
C LEU A 227 -14.07 4.81 -2.56
N LYS A 228 -14.97 4.42 -3.44
CA LYS A 228 -15.01 4.96 -4.81
C LYS A 228 -15.30 6.46 -4.85
N LYS A 229 -16.14 6.96 -3.94
CA LYS A 229 -16.46 8.39 -3.84
C LYS A 229 -15.30 9.24 -3.33
N SER A 230 -14.34 8.67 -2.58
CA SER A 230 -13.16 9.41 -2.14
C SER A 230 -12.28 9.85 -3.32
N GLY A 231 -12.26 9.07 -4.42
CA GLY A 231 -11.53 9.39 -5.64
C GLY A 231 -10.00 9.22 -5.55
N ASP A 232 -9.48 8.84 -4.40
CA ASP A 232 -8.04 8.86 -4.10
C ASP A 232 -7.36 7.49 -4.26
N LEU A 233 -8.15 6.43 -4.45
CA LEU A 233 -7.65 5.05 -4.55
C LEU A 233 -7.43 4.64 -6.00
N SER A 234 -6.45 3.78 -6.20
CA SER A 234 -6.17 3.20 -7.52
C SER A 234 -7.30 2.26 -7.99
N PRO A 235 -7.43 2.04 -9.30
CA PRO A 235 -8.37 1.06 -9.83
C PRO A 235 -8.18 -0.34 -9.22
N ILE A 236 -6.93 -0.77 -8.99
CA ILE A 236 -6.60 -2.06 -8.37
C ILE A 236 -7.13 -2.13 -6.93
N SER A 237 -6.87 -1.10 -6.11
CA SER A 237 -7.37 -1.06 -4.73
C SER A 237 -8.89 -1.12 -4.67
N ILE A 238 -9.58 -0.38 -5.55
CA ILE A 238 -11.06 -0.40 -5.65
C ILE A 238 -11.58 -1.75 -6.11
N GLU A 239 -10.91 -2.41 -7.06
CA GLU A 239 -11.27 -3.75 -7.52
C GLU A 239 -11.17 -4.78 -6.38
N ILE A 240 -10.09 -4.76 -5.60
CA ILE A 240 -9.96 -5.65 -4.42
C ILE A 240 -11.13 -5.46 -3.46
N VAL A 241 -11.51 -4.23 -3.16
CA VAL A 241 -12.65 -3.96 -2.27
C VAL A 241 -13.97 -4.48 -2.84
N GLY A 242 -14.17 -4.35 -4.16
CA GLY A 242 -15.42 -4.75 -4.82
C GLY A 242 -15.55 -6.26 -5.08
N ASP A 243 -14.43 -6.98 -5.22
CA ASP A 243 -14.43 -8.32 -5.78
C ASP A 243 -13.87 -9.40 -4.83
N HIS A 244 -13.45 -9.04 -3.60
CA HIS A 244 -12.81 -9.98 -2.67
C HIS A 244 -13.69 -11.18 -2.24
N HIS A 245 -14.97 -11.15 -2.51
CA HIS A 245 -15.91 -12.28 -2.31
C HIS A 245 -16.40 -12.88 -3.62
N GLU A 246 -15.92 -12.43 -4.76
CA GLU A 246 -16.20 -13.08 -6.01
C GLU A 246 -15.47 -14.42 -6.12
N ARG A 247 -15.98 -15.31 -6.95
CA ARG A 247 -15.47 -16.67 -7.13
C ARG A 247 -15.37 -17.01 -8.61
N LEU A 248 -14.33 -17.76 -8.99
CA LEU A 248 -14.10 -18.15 -10.38
C LEU A 248 -15.27 -18.94 -10.98
N ASP A 249 -16.04 -19.65 -10.15
CA ASP A 249 -17.20 -20.43 -10.54
C ASP A 249 -18.49 -19.59 -10.66
N GLY A 250 -18.44 -18.29 -10.40
CA GLY A 250 -19.58 -17.37 -10.44
C GLY A 250 -20.55 -17.49 -9.26
N THR A 251 -20.25 -18.30 -8.25
CA THR A 251 -21.06 -18.42 -7.03
C THR A 251 -20.73 -17.35 -5.98
N GLY A 252 -19.80 -16.45 -6.30
CA GLY A 252 -19.42 -15.33 -5.46
C GLY A 252 -20.44 -14.18 -5.48
N TYR A 253 -20.10 -13.10 -4.83
CA TYR A 253 -20.89 -11.88 -4.75
C TYR A 253 -19.99 -10.64 -4.72
N PRO A 254 -20.48 -9.42 -5.04
CA PRO A 254 -21.89 -9.06 -5.26
C PRO A 254 -22.40 -9.25 -6.70
N ASN A 255 -21.51 -9.45 -7.69
CA ASN A 255 -21.87 -9.42 -9.11
C ASN A 255 -21.90 -10.82 -9.76
N GLY A 256 -21.42 -11.87 -9.09
CA GLY A 256 -21.31 -13.22 -9.64
C GLY A 256 -20.36 -13.32 -10.83
N LYS A 257 -19.24 -12.59 -10.78
CA LYS A 257 -18.20 -12.60 -11.82
C LYS A 257 -17.62 -13.99 -12.00
N GLN A 258 -17.31 -14.37 -13.26
CA GLN A 258 -16.80 -15.70 -13.60
C GLN A 258 -15.47 -15.63 -14.36
N GLY A 259 -14.59 -16.57 -14.08
CA GLY A 259 -13.39 -16.80 -14.86
C GLY A 259 -12.55 -15.53 -15.12
N GLU A 260 -12.42 -15.16 -16.39
CA GLU A 260 -11.61 -14.02 -16.83
C GLU A 260 -12.22 -12.65 -16.52
N GLN A 261 -13.47 -12.58 -16.05
CA GLN A 261 -14.07 -11.34 -15.55
C GLN A 261 -13.41 -10.87 -14.24
N LEU A 262 -12.72 -11.79 -13.54
CA LEU A 262 -11.88 -11.48 -12.39
C LEU A 262 -10.44 -11.27 -12.83
N SER A 263 -9.87 -10.11 -12.56
CA SER A 263 -8.46 -9.87 -12.82
C SER A 263 -7.57 -10.83 -12.02
N GLN A 264 -6.30 -10.93 -12.39
CA GLN A 264 -5.34 -11.67 -11.57
C GLN A 264 -5.24 -11.13 -10.15
N TYR A 265 -5.49 -9.84 -9.94
CA TYR A 265 -5.38 -9.18 -8.63
C TYR A 265 -6.56 -9.52 -7.72
N ALA A 266 -7.78 -9.56 -8.28
CA ALA A 266 -8.97 -9.97 -7.53
C ALA A 266 -8.94 -11.46 -7.15
N ARG A 267 -8.14 -12.28 -7.88
CA ARG A 267 -7.96 -13.72 -7.61
C ARG A 267 -6.85 -14.03 -6.60
N MET A 268 -6.07 -13.03 -6.18
CA MET A 268 -5.04 -13.17 -5.16
C MET A 268 -5.62 -13.18 -3.76
#